data_942c6087ab10a66a452d5bf1a712aa58
#
_entry.id   942c6087ab10a66a452d5bf1a712aa58
#
_cell.length_a   1.000
_cell.length_b   1.000
_cell.length_c   1.000
_cell.angle_alpha   90.00
_cell.angle_beta   90.00
_cell.angle_gamma   90.00
#
_symmetry.space_group_name_H-M   'P 1'
#
loop_
_entity.id
_entity.type
_entity.pdbx_description
1 polymer ?
#
loop_
_entity_poly.entity_id
_entity_poly.type
_entity_poly.pdbx_seq_one_letter_code
_entity_poly.pdbx_strand_id
1 'polypeptide(L)'
;MNKASSSHSKIVGINKRLGVYRYYCKRVSATETLPNGKNHIVDKIMIMLEQKKSGYAVSVIHPISEFIHLPLKKGGIPSLKTQEQIANSIVNFLNFVFIEGQTKYKLSSIKDLLFEHGEDYLNVYGLVGRNNAPVKKETVKRCEWNLTRFYYFLVQKNILNYITIDDFDLKEYNNDALEVKRKPESPFINVNYPNDEEQENLIHDLPRELIIPFIQTAYTYTPRIALGVAFQCFGGLRVGEVVNIARTGITPSGEFGLYGFQIKIQNRDFRPELKNIKGKGTVKKRRRQGVFPFNGDLLQLLYKTHIEKYKAIDGTNALFSNRDGKAMEKFTYQREFRKLKNKFLTLLLESKDPLLRTYGLELSSAKWSTHIGRGIFSNLIAAEATNVLQVMTARGDDDPTSSIRYLNNTDRMLRLLKGNYDDMYMSLLEVKEEVISELKLNSRNRKKDD
;
A
#
# COMPACT_ATOMS: atom_id res chain seq x y z
N MET A 1 -17.72 15.28 -19.75
CA MET A 1 -19.10 14.83 -20.04
C MET A 1 -19.29 13.41 -19.52
N ASN A 2 -20.16 13.32 -18.61
CA ASN A 2 -20.90 12.23 -18.00
C ASN A 2 -20.79 10.81 -18.58
N LYS A 3 -20.12 9.91 -17.84
CA LYS A 3 -20.36 8.46 -17.90
C LYS A 3 -20.37 7.85 -16.49
N ALA A 4 -21.23 8.33 -15.63
CA ALA A 4 -21.45 7.77 -14.30
C ALA A 4 -22.91 7.38 -14.03
N SER A 5 -23.75 7.27 -15.08
CA SER A 5 -25.19 7.11 -14.88
C SER A 5 -25.80 5.77 -15.30
N SER A 6 -25.02 4.81 -15.86
CA SER A 6 -25.64 3.61 -16.44
C SER A 6 -25.81 2.42 -15.48
N SER A 7 -25.02 2.33 -14.40
CA SER A 7 -25.18 1.23 -13.43
C SER A 7 -26.29 1.47 -12.41
N HIS A 8 -26.61 2.73 -12.11
CA HIS A 8 -27.69 3.08 -11.20
C HIS A 8 -29.10 2.83 -11.79
N SER A 9 -29.26 2.94 -13.10
CA SER A 9 -30.57 2.80 -13.75
C SER A 9 -31.10 1.36 -13.82
N LYS A 10 -30.23 0.36 -13.87
CA LYS A 10 -30.64 -1.07 -13.87
C LYS A 10 -31.14 -1.53 -12.47
N ILE A 11 -30.49 -1.06 -11.40
CA ILE A 11 -30.89 -1.38 -10.02
C ILE A 11 -32.24 -0.76 -9.66
N VAL A 12 -32.48 0.48 -10.14
CA VAL A 12 -33.75 1.19 -9.93
C VAL A 12 -34.94 0.51 -10.60
N GLY A 13 -34.73 -0.21 -11.71
CA GLY A 13 -35.81 -0.90 -12.45
C GLY A 13 -36.42 -2.10 -11.70
N ILE A 14 -35.60 -2.86 -10.98
CA ILE A 14 -36.03 -4.05 -10.22
C ILE A 14 -36.71 -3.66 -8.91
N ASN A 15 -36.35 -2.54 -8.33
CA ASN A 15 -36.76 -2.11 -6.99
C ASN A 15 -38.02 -1.26 -6.92
N LYS A 16 -38.69 -0.96 -8.04
CA LYS A 16 -39.92 -0.13 -8.03
C LYS A 16 -41.11 -0.75 -7.29
N ARG A 17 -41.10 -2.05 -6.99
CA ARG A 17 -42.22 -2.76 -6.36
C ARG A 17 -42.04 -3.09 -4.87
N LEU A 18 -40.84 -2.97 -4.27
CA LEU A 18 -40.53 -3.50 -2.94
C LEU A 18 -39.92 -2.49 -1.95
N GLY A 19 -40.00 -1.17 -2.16
CA GLY A 19 -39.31 -0.19 -1.31
C GLY A 19 -37.79 -0.47 -1.31
N VAL A 20 -37.03 0.38 -1.96
CA VAL A 20 -35.59 0.15 -2.26
C VAL A 20 -34.78 0.17 -0.97
N TYR A 21 -34.35 -0.99 -0.53
CA TYR A 21 -33.34 -1.08 0.53
C TYR A 21 -31.94 -1.04 -0.11
N ARG A 22 -30.99 -0.43 0.59
CA ARG A 22 -29.59 -0.40 0.20
C ARG A 22 -28.69 -0.33 1.43
N TYR A 23 -27.69 -1.21 1.48
CA TYR A 23 -26.60 -1.06 2.44
C TYR A 23 -25.54 -0.10 1.87
N TYR A 24 -25.00 0.79 2.70
CA TYR A 24 -23.90 1.65 2.33
C TYR A 24 -23.05 2.05 3.54
N CYS A 25 -21.81 2.52 3.30
CA CYS A 25 -20.92 2.99 4.35
C CYS A 25 -21.03 4.49 4.53
N LYS A 26 -21.10 4.96 5.78
CA LYS A 26 -21.06 6.37 6.12
C LYS A 26 -20.05 6.63 7.23
N ARG A 27 -19.27 7.70 7.08
CA ARG A 27 -18.48 8.24 8.19
C ARG A 27 -19.37 9.04 9.10
N VAL A 28 -19.29 8.77 10.39
CA VAL A 28 -20.05 9.42 11.46
C VAL A 28 -19.05 9.90 12.51
N SER A 29 -19.20 11.14 12.97
CA SER A 29 -18.47 11.66 14.13
C SER A 29 -19.29 11.37 15.39
N ALA A 30 -18.70 10.64 16.34
CA ALA A 30 -19.30 10.34 17.63
C ALA A 30 -18.53 11.03 18.74
N THR A 31 -19.23 11.54 19.74
CA THR A 31 -18.60 12.05 20.95
C THR A 31 -18.43 10.90 21.95
N GLU A 32 -17.18 10.63 22.34
CA GLU A 32 -16.85 9.65 23.38
C GLU A 32 -16.36 10.40 24.62
N THR A 33 -16.89 10.02 25.78
CA THR A 33 -16.42 10.54 27.06
C THR A 33 -15.26 9.68 27.53
N LEU A 34 -14.08 10.28 27.68
CA LEU A 34 -12.89 9.63 28.21
C LEU A 34 -13.03 9.33 29.70
N PRO A 35 -12.24 8.40 30.28
CA PRO A 35 -12.27 8.10 31.72
C PRO A 35 -12.04 9.30 32.61
N ASN A 36 -11.41 10.35 32.11
CA ASN A 36 -11.19 11.64 32.83
C ASN A 36 -12.35 12.63 32.69
N GLY A 37 -13.51 12.21 32.16
CA GLY A 37 -14.70 13.04 31.96
C GLY A 37 -14.64 13.99 30.74
N LYS A 38 -13.53 14.03 29.98
CA LYS A 38 -13.40 14.89 28.81
C LYS A 38 -14.08 14.26 27.59
N ASN A 39 -14.84 15.06 26.87
CA ASN A 39 -15.42 14.63 25.60
C ASN A 39 -14.36 14.67 24.48
N HIS A 40 -14.32 13.59 23.69
CA HIS A 40 -13.47 13.45 22.53
C HIS A 40 -14.32 13.09 21.31
N ILE A 41 -14.13 13.80 20.21
CA ILE A 41 -14.84 13.48 18.96
C ILE A 41 -14.02 12.44 18.21
N VAL A 42 -14.62 11.27 17.95
CA VAL A 42 -14.02 10.17 17.22
C VAL A 42 -14.83 9.92 15.95
N ASP A 43 -14.13 9.85 14.85
CA ASP A 43 -14.74 9.44 13.58
C ASP A 43 -14.75 7.91 13.46
N LYS A 44 -15.89 7.38 13.07
CA LYS A 44 -16.12 5.95 12.85
C LYS A 44 -16.81 5.72 11.51
N ILE A 45 -16.54 4.57 10.89
CA ILE A 45 -17.29 4.11 9.72
C ILE A 45 -18.44 3.24 10.20
N MET A 46 -19.66 3.55 9.75
CA MET A 46 -20.86 2.78 10.06
C MET A 46 -21.45 2.18 8.80
N ILE A 47 -22.07 1.01 8.93
CA ILE A 47 -22.92 0.42 7.90
C ILE A 47 -24.32 0.99 8.12
N MET A 48 -24.84 1.57 7.07
CA MET A 48 -26.18 2.18 7.03
C MET A 48 -27.10 1.28 6.21
N LEU A 49 -28.35 1.15 6.65
CA LEU A 49 -29.43 0.63 5.83
C LEU A 49 -30.32 1.81 5.42
N GLU A 50 -30.41 2.05 4.12
CA GLU A 50 -31.28 3.08 3.53
C GLU A 50 -32.53 2.40 2.99
N GLN A 51 -33.69 2.91 3.36
CA GLN A 51 -34.98 2.58 2.77
C GLN A 51 -35.52 3.79 2.01
N LYS A 52 -35.72 3.65 0.73
CA LYS A 52 -36.38 4.67 -0.11
C LYS A 52 -37.87 4.35 -0.24
N LYS A 53 -38.69 5.26 0.21
CA LYS A 53 -40.14 5.27 -0.02
C LYS A 53 -40.48 6.50 -0.87
N SER A 54 -41.63 6.48 -1.54
CA SER A 54 -42.09 7.56 -2.47
C SER A 54 -41.82 8.96 -1.89
N GLY A 55 -40.76 9.61 -2.41
CA GLY A 55 -40.39 10.99 -2.10
C GLY A 55 -39.41 11.20 -0.93
N TYR A 56 -39.09 10.21 -0.10
CA TYR A 56 -38.11 10.36 0.99
C TYR A 56 -37.25 9.11 1.18
N ALA A 57 -36.07 9.31 1.75
CA ALA A 57 -35.15 8.23 2.11
C ALA A 57 -34.89 8.25 3.63
N VAL A 58 -35.08 7.12 4.29
CA VAL A 58 -34.75 6.94 5.70
C VAL A 58 -33.49 6.06 5.79
N SER A 59 -32.51 6.53 6.54
CA SER A 59 -31.28 5.80 6.77
C SER A 59 -31.07 5.54 8.25
N VAL A 60 -30.82 4.32 8.62
CA VAL A 60 -30.53 3.90 9.99
C VAL A 60 -29.17 3.24 10.10
N ILE A 61 -28.51 3.38 11.24
CA ILE A 61 -27.28 2.65 11.53
C ILE A 61 -27.65 1.19 11.75
N HIS A 62 -27.02 0.31 10.98
CA HIS A 62 -27.25 -1.13 11.14
C HIS A 62 -26.40 -1.66 12.31
N PRO A 63 -26.94 -2.51 13.20
CA PRO A 63 -26.22 -3.05 14.37
C PRO A 63 -24.93 -3.80 14.04
N ILE A 64 -24.84 -4.42 12.85
CA ILE A 64 -23.62 -5.09 12.40
C ILE A 64 -22.42 -4.14 12.25
N SER A 65 -22.61 -2.82 12.35
CA SER A 65 -21.52 -1.85 12.40
C SER A 65 -20.52 -2.14 13.52
N GLU A 66 -20.92 -2.80 14.60
CA GLU A 66 -20.05 -3.25 15.68
C GLU A 66 -18.87 -4.07 15.16
N PHE A 67 -19.12 -4.94 14.19
CA PHE A 67 -18.10 -5.79 13.56
C PHE A 67 -16.91 -5.02 13.03
N ILE A 68 -17.14 -3.84 12.42
CA ILE A 68 -16.10 -3.02 11.81
C ILE A 68 -15.08 -2.51 12.83
N HIS A 69 -15.50 -2.35 14.08
CA HIS A 69 -14.70 -1.78 15.16
C HIS A 69 -13.98 -2.83 16.01
N LEU A 70 -14.19 -4.11 15.73
CA LEU A 70 -13.51 -5.20 16.44
C LEU A 70 -11.99 -5.10 16.25
N PRO A 71 -11.20 -5.36 17.30
CA PRO A 71 -9.76 -5.35 17.23
C PRO A 71 -9.22 -6.30 16.15
N LEU A 72 -8.18 -5.88 15.44
CA LEU A 72 -7.38 -6.73 14.57
C LEU A 72 -6.26 -7.39 15.36
N LYS A 73 -5.48 -8.30 14.74
CA LYS A 73 -4.42 -9.12 15.35
C LYS A 73 -3.50 -8.39 16.36
N LYS A 74 -3.33 -7.07 16.25
CA LYS A 74 -2.49 -6.26 17.15
C LYS A 74 -3.25 -5.52 18.25
N GLY A 75 -4.49 -5.92 18.56
CA GLY A 75 -5.24 -5.42 19.71
C GLY A 75 -5.79 -3.99 19.61
N GLY A 76 -5.55 -3.27 18.52
CA GLY A 76 -6.02 -1.90 18.36
C GLY A 76 -7.27 -1.77 17.48
N ILE A 77 -8.03 -0.69 17.70
CA ILE A 77 -9.16 -0.32 16.83
C ILE A 77 -8.63 -0.05 15.41
N PRO A 78 -9.25 -0.62 14.36
CA PRO A 78 -8.81 -0.39 12.99
C PRO A 78 -8.82 1.09 12.60
N SER A 79 -7.84 1.53 11.81
CA SER A 79 -7.82 2.88 11.27
C SER A 79 -9.08 3.14 10.44
N LEU A 80 -9.54 4.41 10.32
CA LEU A 80 -10.71 4.77 9.50
C LEU A 80 -10.66 4.17 8.09
N LYS A 81 -9.47 4.15 7.47
CA LYS A 81 -9.30 3.53 6.15
C LYS A 81 -9.51 2.02 6.19
N THR A 82 -9.04 1.35 7.22
CA THR A 82 -9.23 -0.10 7.40
C THR A 82 -10.69 -0.39 7.69
N GLN A 83 -11.33 0.42 8.56
CA GLN A 83 -12.78 0.34 8.82
C GLN A 83 -13.59 0.47 7.52
N GLU A 84 -13.25 1.45 6.65
CA GLU A 84 -13.90 1.65 5.36
C GLU A 84 -13.70 0.45 4.43
N GLN A 85 -12.52 -0.16 4.41
CA GLN A 85 -12.25 -1.34 3.61
C GLN A 85 -13.06 -2.56 4.07
N ILE A 86 -13.09 -2.82 5.38
CA ILE A 86 -13.90 -3.90 5.97
C ILE A 86 -15.39 -3.66 5.68
N ALA A 87 -15.89 -2.46 6.00
CA ALA A 87 -17.27 -2.09 5.79
C ALA A 87 -17.70 -2.25 4.32
N ASN A 88 -16.86 -1.82 3.37
CA ASN A 88 -17.17 -1.98 1.95
C ASN A 88 -17.24 -3.46 1.52
N SER A 89 -16.38 -4.34 2.07
CA SER A 89 -16.48 -5.78 1.79
C SER A 89 -17.84 -6.32 2.22
N ILE A 90 -18.26 -5.99 3.45
CA ILE A 90 -19.53 -6.45 4.01
C ILE A 90 -20.74 -5.83 3.30
N VAL A 91 -20.72 -4.53 3.05
CA VAL A 91 -21.81 -3.83 2.33
C VAL A 91 -22.02 -4.39 0.92
N ASN A 92 -20.93 -4.65 0.19
CA ASN A 92 -21.04 -5.23 -1.16
C ASN A 92 -21.63 -6.66 -1.09
N PHE A 93 -21.20 -7.46 -0.13
CA PHE A 93 -21.75 -8.79 0.10
C PHE A 93 -23.25 -8.73 0.45
N LEU A 94 -23.64 -7.89 1.39
CA LEU A 94 -25.04 -7.76 1.80
C LEU A 94 -25.94 -7.27 0.64
N ASN A 95 -25.45 -6.31 -0.15
CA ASN A 95 -26.19 -5.87 -1.34
C ASN A 95 -26.28 -6.97 -2.39
N PHE A 96 -25.20 -7.74 -2.60
CA PHE A 96 -25.22 -8.89 -3.50
C PHE A 96 -26.28 -9.92 -3.10
N VAL A 97 -26.33 -10.29 -1.84
CA VAL A 97 -27.27 -11.34 -1.37
C VAL A 97 -28.70 -10.84 -1.25
N PHE A 98 -28.91 -9.70 -0.58
CA PHE A 98 -30.26 -9.24 -0.21
C PHE A 98 -30.92 -8.33 -1.25
N ILE A 99 -30.15 -7.71 -2.15
CA ILE A 99 -30.67 -6.75 -3.11
C ILE A 99 -30.59 -7.33 -4.53
N GLU A 100 -29.38 -7.66 -5.00
CA GLU A 100 -29.16 -8.16 -6.35
C GLU A 100 -29.62 -9.62 -6.50
N GLY A 101 -29.35 -10.43 -5.48
CA GLY A 101 -29.67 -11.85 -5.41
C GLY A 101 -31.02 -12.16 -4.75
N GLN A 102 -31.87 -11.18 -4.48
CA GLN A 102 -33.13 -11.39 -3.74
C GLN A 102 -34.03 -12.47 -4.37
N THR A 103 -34.12 -12.50 -5.69
CA THR A 103 -34.90 -13.53 -6.43
C THR A 103 -34.26 -14.91 -6.38
N LYS A 104 -32.93 -14.97 -6.36
CA LYS A 104 -32.15 -16.22 -6.31
C LYS A 104 -32.18 -16.83 -4.93
N TYR A 105 -31.81 -16.07 -3.90
CA TYR A 105 -31.60 -16.58 -2.55
C TYR A 105 -32.85 -16.54 -1.67
N LYS A 106 -33.80 -15.64 -1.97
CA LYS A 106 -35.07 -15.44 -1.25
C LYS A 106 -34.89 -15.29 0.27
N LEU A 107 -33.74 -14.75 0.70
CA LEU A 107 -33.46 -14.55 2.13
C LEU A 107 -34.28 -13.39 2.68
N SER A 108 -34.88 -13.60 3.86
CA SER A 108 -35.62 -12.56 4.58
C SER A 108 -34.78 -11.84 5.63
N SER A 109 -33.74 -12.49 6.13
CA SER A 109 -32.93 -11.99 7.24
C SER A 109 -31.47 -12.41 7.13
N ILE A 110 -30.58 -11.62 7.77
CA ILE A 110 -29.16 -11.99 7.98
C ILE A 110 -29.02 -13.31 8.73
N LYS A 111 -30.06 -13.70 9.54
CA LYS A 111 -30.10 -14.95 10.27
C LYS A 111 -30.05 -16.19 9.38
N ASP A 112 -30.49 -16.04 8.13
CA ASP A 112 -30.65 -17.14 7.17
C ASP A 112 -29.42 -17.28 6.25
N LEU A 113 -28.33 -16.55 6.52
CA LEU A 113 -27.08 -16.66 5.76
C LEU A 113 -26.45 -18.03 5.95
N LEU A 114 -25.99 -18.60 4.81
CA LEU A 114 -25.20 -19.84 4.72
C LEU A 114 -23.83 -19.52 4.09
N PHE A 115 -22.86 -20.43 4.23
CA PHE A 115 -21.52 -20.25 3.61
C PHE A 115 -21.58 -20.17 2.10
N GLU A 116 -22.49 -20.88 1.46
CA GLU A 116 -22.72 -20.84 0.01
C GLU A 116 -22.97 -19.41 -0.52
N HIS A 117 -23.65 -18.57 0.25
CA HIS A 117 -23.85 -17.17 -0.13
C HIS A 117 -22.56 -16.37 -0.17
N GLY A 118 -21.62 -16.69 0.73
CA GLY A 118 -20.27 -16.11 0.75
C GLY A 118 -19.42 -16.59 -0.41
N GLU A 119 -19.47 -17.89 -0.72
CA GLU A 119 -18.77 -18.50 -1.86
C GLU A 119 -19.25 -17.93 -3.19
N ASP A 120 -20.56 -17.90 -3.41
CA ASP A 120 -21.16 -17.30 -4.60
C ASP A 120 -20.71 -15.84 -4.81
N TYR A 121 -20.75 -15.05 -3.73
CA TYR A 121 -20.29 -13.68 -3.78
C TYR A 121 -18.81 -13.56 -4.12
N LEU A 122 -17.94 -14.35 -3.48
CA LEU A 122 -16.50 -14.30 -3.71
C LEU A 122 -16.15 -14.69 -5.16
N ASN A 123 -16.83 -15.70 -5.70
CA ASN A 123 -16.67 -16.14 -7.09
C ASN A 123 -17.09 -15.06 -8.08
N VAL A 124 -18.27 -14.44 -7.89
CA VAL A 124 -18.71 -13.33 -8.75
C VAL A 124 -17.80 -12.12 -8.58
N TYR A 125 -17.41 -11.78 -7.34
CA TYR A 125 -16.51 -10.66 -7.08
C TYR A 125 -15.13 -10.82 -7.72
N GLY A 126 -14.60 -12.05 -7.73
CA GLY A 126 -13.34 -12.38 -8.37
C GLY A 126 -13.36 -12.15 -9.89
N LEU A 127 -14.46 -12.54 -10.54
CA LEU A 127 -14.61 -12.47 -11.99
C LEU A 127 -14.97 -11.06 -12.50
N VAL A 128 -15.92 -10.41 -11.84
CA VAL A 128 -16.55 -9.19 -12.35
C VAL A 128 -15.99 -7.93 -11.69
N GLY A 129 -15.56 -8.01 -10.44
CA GLY A 129 -15.08 -6.84 -9.69
C GLY A 129 -16.07 -5.67 -9.69
N ARG A 130 -15.57 -4.46 -9.38
CA ARG A 130 -16.41 -3.24 -9.37
C ARG A 130 -16.59 -2.60 -10.75
N ASN A 131 -15.70 -2.89 -11.71
CA ASN A 131 -15.61 -2.22 -13.02
C ASN A 131 -15.72 -3.21 -14.17
N ASN A 132 -16.39 -4.34 -13.99
CA ASN A 132 -16.46 -5.43 -14.94
C ASN A 132 -15.07 -5.93 -15.40
N ALA A 133 -14.10 -5.92 -14.50
CA ALA A 133 -12.76 -6.43 -14.72
C ALA A 133 -12.39 -7.41 -13.59
N PRO A 134 -11.68 -8.49 -13.89
CA PRO A 134 -11.22 -9.44 -12.89
C PRO A 134 -10.44 -8.75 -11.75
N VAL A 135 -10.63 -9.23 -10.54
CA VAL A 135 -9.98 -8.70 -9.35
C VAL A 135 -8.75 -9.56 -9.05
N LYS A 136 -7.65 -8.92 -8.62
CA LYS A 136 -6.44 -9.67 -8.22
C LYS A 136 -6.75 -10.66 -7.09
N LYS A 137 -6.19 -11.86 -7.16
CA LYS A 137 -6.30 -12.94 -6.18
C LYS A 137 -6.15 -12.45 -4.72
N GLU A 138 -5.12 -11.63 -4.44
CA GLU A 138 -4.89 -11.05 -3.11
C GLU A 138 -6.04 -10.14 -2.63
N THR A 139 -6.78 -9.55 -3.55
CA THR A 139 -7.95 -8.72 -3.21
C THR A 139 -9.15 -9.59 -2.87
N VAL A 140 -9.34 -10.71 -3.59
CA VAL A 140 -10.36 -11.72 -3.27
C VAL A 140 -10.06 -12.35 -1.91
N LYS A 141 -8.85 -12.83 -1.66
CA LYS A 141 -8.42 -13.39 -0.36
C LYS A 141 -8.64 -12.43 0.80
N ARG A 142 -8.39 -11.14 0.59
CA ARG A 142 -8.68 -10.13 1.63
C ARG A 142 -10.18 -9.95 1.86
N CYS A 143 -11.00 -10.03 0.81
CA CYS A 143 -12.45 -9.98 0.93
C CYS A 143 -12.98 -11.21 1.67
N GLU A 144 -12.52 -12.39 1.29
CA GLU A 144 -12.78 -13.66 1.94
C GLU A 144 -12.44 -13.63 3.44
N TRP A 145 -11.25 -13.14 3.80
CA TRP A 145 -10.87 -12.98 5.20
C TRP A 145 -11.82 -12.04 5.98
N ASN A 146 -12.28 -10.95 5.35
CA ASN A 146 -13.26 -10.07 5.97
C ASN A 146 -14.61 -10.77 6.15
N LEU A 147 -15.05 -11.60 5.19
CA LEU A 147 -16.28 -12.36 5.27
C LEU A 147 -16.19 -13.47 6.32
N THR A 148 -15.10 -14.24 6.35
CA THR A 148 -14.84 -15.26 7.39
C THR A 148 -15.00 -14.68 8.79
N ARG A 149 -14.34 -13.52 9.05
CA ARG A 149 -14.48 -12.82 10.34
C ARG A 149 -15.91 -12.34 10.60
N PHE A 150 -16.62 -11.93 9.57
CA PHE A 150 -17.99 -11.45 9.69
C PHE A 150 -18.94 -12.59 10.04
N TYR A 151 -18.88 -13.72 9.35
CA TYR A 151 -19.66 -14.91 9.70
C TYR A 151 -19.35 -15.39 11.11
N TYR A 152 -18.07 -15.47 11.47
CA TYR A 152 -17.65 -15.85 12.82
C TYR A 152 -18.20 -14.90 13.90
N PHE A 153 -18.20 -13.58 13.64
CA PHE A 153 -18.83 -12.59 14.50
C PHE A 153 -20.34 -12.81 14.65
N LEU A 154 -21.05 -13.11 13.56
CA LEU A 154 -22.48 -13.38 13.61
C LEU A 154 -22.80 -14.65 14.45
N VAL A 155 -21.97 -15.68 14.32
CA VAL A 155 -22.08 -16.90 15.14
C VAL A 155 -21.82 -16.62 16.62
N GLN A 156 -20.75 -15.89 16.93
CA GLN A 156 -20.44 -15.50 18.33
C GLN A 156 -21.55 -14.68 18.99
N LYS A 157 -22.33 -13.95 18.20
CA LYS A 157 -23.50 -13.19 18.66
C LYS A 157 -24.79 -14.01 18.62
N ASN A 158 -24.76 -15.30 18.30
CA ASN A 158 -25.89 -16.15 18.12
C ASN A 158 -26.97 -15.59 17.17
N ILE A 159 -26.51 -14.99 16.06
CA ILE A 159 -27.40 -14.37 15.08
C ILE A 159 -27.80 -15.35 13.99
N LEU A 160 -26.93 -16.28 13.57
CA LEU A 160 -27.19 -17.22 12.50
C LEU A 160 -28.04 -18.39 12.98
N ASN A 161 -29.02 -18.83 12.15
CA ASN A 161 -29.91 -19.92 12.46
C ASN A 161 -29.28 -21.29 12.16
N TYR A 162 -28.41 -21.40 11.17
CA TYR A 162 -27.96 -22.65 10.58
C TYR A 162 -26.47 -22.90 10.67
N ILE A 163 -25.70 -21.93 11.15
CA ILE A 163 -24.24 -22.01 11.31
C ILE A 163 -23.89 -21.81 12.77
N THR A 164 -23.04 -22.69 13.28
CA THR A 164 -22.55 -22.70 14.66
C THR A 164 -21.05 -22.49 14.74
N ILE A 165 -20.50 -22.44 15.95
CA ILE A 165 -19.06 -22.29 16.16
C ILE A 165 -18.27 -23.51 15.66
N ASP A 166 -18.90 -24.68 15.71
CA ASP A 166 -18.28 -25.95 15.33
C ASP A 166 -18.13 -26.13 13.81
N ASP A 167 -18.82 -25.28 13.04
CA ASP A 167 -18.67 -25.23 11.57
C ASP A 167 -17.42 -24.44 11.12
N PHE A 168 -16.59 -23.97 12.07
CA PHE A 168 -15.35 -23.27 11.78
C PHE A 168 -14.14 -24.06 12.28
N ASP A 169 -13.18 -24.27 11.39
CA ASP A 169 -11.83 -24.67 11.77
C ASP A 169 -11.12 -23.51 12.46
N LEU A 170 -10.64 -23.74 13.68
CA LEU A 170 -9.97 -22.73 14.48
C LEU A 170 -8.47 -22.98 14.53
N LYS A 171 -7.71 -22.09 13.93
CA LYS A 171 -6.23 -22.12 13.99
C LYS A 171 -5.72 -21.38 15.20
N GLU A 172 -4.90 -22.07 15.99
CA GLU A 172 -4.20 -21.44 17.11
C GLU A 172 -3.02 -20.59 16.63
N TYR A 173 -2.81 -19.47 17.24
CA TYR A 173 -1.64 -18.64 17.04
C TYR A 173 -1.20 -17.98 18.35
N ASN A 174 0.10 -17.87 18.53
CA ASN A 174 0.65 -17.15 19.67
C ASN A 174 0.59 -15.64 19.40
N ASN A 175 0.08 -14.91 20.37
CA ASN A 175 0.17 -13.47 20.43
C ASN A 175 1.55 -13.06 20.95
N ASP A 176 1.96 -11.79 20.73
CA ASP A 176 3.21 -11.21 21.27
C ASP A 176 3.33 -11.31 22.81
N ALA A 177 2.23 -11.60 23.52
CA ALA A 177 2.14 -11.84 24.95
C ALA A 177 2.14 -13.34 25.34
N LEU A 178 2.53 -14.24 24.44
CA LEU A 178 2.50 -15.70 24.63
C LEU A 178 1.10 -16.31 24.95
N GLU A 179 0.03 -15.54 24.76
CA GLU A 179 -1.32 -16.07 24.88
C GLU A 179 -1.72 -16.82 23.59
N VAL A 180 -2.19 -18.04 23.73
CA VAL A 180 -2.77 -18.82 22.64
C VAL A 180 -4.15 -18.23 22.30
N LYS A 181 -4.25 -17.65 21.10
CA LYS A 181 -5.52 -17.16 20.56
C LYS A 181 -5.95 -18.00 19.39
N ARG A 182 -7.27 -18.18 19.25
CA ARG A 182 -7.87 -18.90 18.14
C ARG A 182 -8.44 -17.92 17.12
N LYS A 183 -8.26 -18.22 15.84
CA LYS A 183 -8.88 -17.48 14.74
C LYS A 183 -9.56 -18.46 13.79
N PRO A 184 -10.70 -18.08 13.19
CA PRO A 184 -11.34 -18.93 12.20
C PRO A 184 -10.49 -19.01 10.92
N GLU A 185 -10.37 -20.20 10.36
CA GLU A 185 -9.97 -20.39 8.97
C GLU A 185 -11.18 -20.11 8.06
N SER A 186 -10.93 -19.96 6.77
CA SER A 186 -12.02 -19.69 5.82
C SER A 186 -12.93 -20.90 5.68
N PRO A 187 -14.24 -20.77 5.93
CA PRO A 187 -15.18 -21.85 5.71
C PRO A 187 -15.62 -21.97 4.24
N PHE A 188 -15.12 -21.09 3.37
CA PHE A 188 -15.52 -21.03 1.96
C PHE A 188 -14.63 -21.96 1.15
N ILE A 189 -15.13 -23.17 0.88
CA ILE A 189 -14.35 -24.26 0.25
C ILE A 189 -14.30 -24.09 -1.27
N ASN A 190 -15.39 -23.60 -1.89
CA ASN A 190 -15.56 -23.55 -3.34
C ASN A 190 -15.25 -22.18 -3.95
N VAL A 191 -14.19 -21.50 -3.47
CA VAL A 191 -13.78 -20.20 -4.00
C VAL A 191 -12.78 -20.37 -5.13
N ASN A 192 -13.19 -19.96 -6.33
CA ASN A 192 -12.31 -19.90 -7.50
C ASN A 192 -11.55 -18.57 -7.51
N TYR A 193 -10.26 -18.62 -7.20
CA TYR A 193 -9.43 -17.43 -7.28
C TYR A 193 -9.06 -17.16 -8.73
N PRO A 194 -9.10 -15.87 -9.15
CA PRO A 194 -8.53 -15.50 -10.44
C PRO A 194 -7.08 -15.94 -10.50
N ASN A 195 -6.67 -16.46 -11.65
CA ASN A 195 -5.26 -16.71 -11.89
C ASN A 195 -4.50 -15.40 -11.70
N ASP A 196 -3.32 -15.47 -11.08
CA ASP A 196 -2.38 -14.36 -11.12
C ASP A 196 -1.93 -14.24 -12.59
N GLU A 197 -2.75 -13.56 -13.42
CA GLU A 197 -2.29 -13.11 -14.72
C GLU A 197 -0.96 -12.41 -14.52
N GLU A 198 -0.05 -12.60 -15.48
CA GLU A 198 1.31 -12.09 -15.58
C GLU A 198 1.59 -10.98 -14.58
N GLN A 199 2.51 -11.22 -13.64
CA GLN A 199 2.86 -10.21 -12.64
C GLN A 199 3.09 -8.92 -13.39
N GLU A 200 2.14 -7.97 -13.26
CA GLU A 200 2.31 -6.65 -13.85
C GLU A 200 3.74 -6.23 -13.53
N ASN A 201 4.53 -5.92 -14.55
CA ASN A 201 5.91 -5.51 -14.38
C ASN A 201 5.92 -4.20 -13.54
N LEU A 202 5.91 -4.36 -12.22
CA LEU A 202 5.82 -3.28 -11.26
C LEU A 202 7.23 -2.92 -10.80
N ILE A 203 7.74 -1.85 -11.34
CA ILE A 203 9.06 -1.33 -10.97
C ILE A 203 8.97 -0.53 -9.68
N HIS A 204 9.83 -0.87 -8.74
CA HIS A 204 9.96 -0.19 -7.45
C HIS A 204 11.27 0.58 -7.30
N ASP A 205 12.16 0.52 -8.27
CA ASP A 205 13.47 1.16 -8.28
C ASP A 205 13.81 1.77 -9.64
N LEU A 206 14.84 2.60 -9.68
CA LEU A 206 15.50 3.07 -10.90
C LEU A 206 16.95 2.62 -10.91
N PRO A 207 17.55 2.37 -12.10
CA PRO A 207 18.99 2.28 -12.24
C PRO A 207 19.68 3.46 -11.56
N ARG A 208 20.83 3.21 -10.89
CA ARG A 208 21.50 4.22 -10.05
C ARG A 208 21.85 5.49 -10.84
N GLU A 209 22.28 5.32 -12.07
CA GLU A 209 22.62 6.39 -13.00
C GLU A 209 21.45 7.29 -13.38
N LEU A 210 20.22 6.79 -13.25
CA LEU A 210 19.00 7.55 -13.55
C LEU A 210 18.44 8.34 -12.34
N ILE A 211 18.92 8.10 -11.12
CA ILE A 211 18.35 8.72 -9.91
C ILE A 211 18.56 10.25 -9.93
N ILE A 212 19.78 10.70 -10.20
CA ILE A 212 20.08 12.14 -10.24
C ILE A 212 19.41 12.82 -11.45
N PRO A 213 19.48 12.29 -12.69
CA PRO A 213 18.71 12.82 -13.82
C PRO A 213 17.20 12.90 -13.55
N PHE A 214 16.61 11.93 -12.84
CA PHE A 214 15.20 11.98 -12.46
C PHE A 214 14.89 13.15 -11.53
N ILE A 215 15.72 13.39 -10.51
CA ILE A 215 15.55 14.51 -9.58
C ILE A 215 15.81 15.86 -10.29
N GLN A 216 16.78 15.93 -11.19
CA GLN A 216 17.03 17.13 -12.02
C GLN A 216 15.85 17.42 -12.95
N THR A 217 15.25 16.38 -13.55
CA THR A 217 14.00 16.51 -14.32
C THR A 217 12.87 17.08 -13.45
N ALA A 218 12.76 16.61 -12.19
CA ALA A 218 11.79 17.16 -11.26
C ALA A 218 12.04 18.65 -10.96
N TYR A 219 13.29 19.04 -10.76
CA TYR A 219 13.68 20.43 -10.52
C TYR A 219 13.31 21.35 -11.70
N THR A 220 13.50 20.87 -12.93
CA THR A 220 13.24 21.64 -14.14
C THR A 220 11.74 21.73 -14.46
N TYR A 221 11.02 20.62 -14.43
CA TYR A 221 9.67 20.55 -14.98
C TYR A 221 8.54 20.53 -13.93
N THR A 222 8.85 20.11 -12.72
CA THR A 222 7.88 20.04 -11.60
C THR A 222 8.49 20.57 -10.29
N PRO A 223 9.01 21.80 -10.29
CA PRO A 223 9.87 22.31 -9.21
C PRO A 223 9.18 22.35 -7.83
N ARG A 224 7.85 22.48 -7.80
CA ARG A 224 7.09 22.46 -6.54
C ARG A 224 7.13 21.13 -5.79
N ILE A 225 7.45 20.03 -6.47
CA ILE A 225 7.56 18.70 -5.85
C ILE A 225 8.99 18.16 -5.85
N ALA A 226 9.95 18.84 -6.48
CA ALA A 226 11.32 18.35 -6.66
C ALA A 226 12.00 17.98 -5.33
N LEU A 227 11.90 18.85 -4.31
CA LEU A 227 12.39 18.55 -2.96
C LEU A 227 11.68 17.33 -2.36
N GLY A 228 10.38 17.19 -2.59
CA GLY A 228 9.61 16.04 -2.12
C GLY A 228 10.04 14.73 -2.78
N VAL A 229 10.38 14.76 -4.07
CA VAL A 229 10.96 13.64 -4.82
C VAL A 229 12.32 13.26 -4.23
N ALA A 230 13.21 14.23 -3.97
CA ALA A 230 14.48 13.97 -3.31
C ALA A 230 14.30 13.36 -1.89
N PHE A 231 13.34 13.84 -1.11
CA PHE A 231 13.00 13.26 0.19
C PHE A 231 12.46 11.84 0.10
N GLN A 232 11.78 11.49 -0.98
CA GLN A 232 11.36 10.11 -1.24
C GLN A 232 12.56 9.22 -1.60
N CYS A 233 13.47 9.72 -2.46
CA CYS A 233 14.64 8.96 -2.91
C CYS A 233 15.74 8.84 -1.84
N PHE A 234 15.92 9.83 -0.98
CA PHE A 234 17.02 9.90 -0.01
C PHE A 234 16.58 9.74 1.45
N GLY A 235 15.27 9.70 1.72
CA GLY A 235 14.70 9.50 3.04
C GLY A 235 13.56 8.49 3.09
N GLY A 236 13.20 7.90 1.94
CA GLY A 236 12.19 6.85 1.88
C GLY A 236 10.77 7.29 2.27
N LEU A 237 10.45 8.58 2.19
CA LEU A 237 9.16 9.10 2.60
C LEU A 237 8.04 8.64 1.67
N ARG A 238 6.89 8.30 2.25
CA ARG A 238 5.66 8.08 1.49
C ARG A 238 5.04 9.41 1.07
N VAL A 239 4.31 9.43 -0.05
CA VAL A 239 3.66 10.66 -0.54
C VAL A 239 2.77 11.34 0.53
N GLY A 240 2.04 10.55 1.33
CA GLY A 240 1.24 11.09 2.43
C GLY A 240 2.10 11.73 3.54
N GLU A 241 3.31 11.25 3.75
CA GLU A 241 4.28 11.81 4.69
C GLU A 241 4.86 13.12 4.15
N VAL A 242 5.25 13.15 2.86
CA VAL A 242 5.79 14.35 2.20
C VAL A 242 4.83 15.53 2.31
N VAL A 243 3.57 15.36 1.92
CA VAL A 243 2.58 16.46 1.96
C VAL A 243 2.18 16.89 3.37
N ASN A 244 2.52 16.10 4.39
CA ASN A 244 2.30 16.41 5.80
C ASN A 244 3.51 17.08 6.49
N ILE A 245 4.59 17.38 5.76
CA ILE A 245 5.74 18.07 6.34
C ILE A 245 5.39 19.53 6.61
N ALA A 246 5.61 19.96 7.86
CA ALA A 246 5.56 21.37 8.22
C ALA A 246 6.96 21.99 8.10
N ARG A 247 7.06 23.26 7.77
CA ARG A 247 8.35 24.00 7.74
C ARG A 247 9.10 23.92 9.08
N THR A 248 8.36 24.02 10.19
CA THR A 248 8.92 23.87 11.55
C THR A 248 9.22 22.42 11.94
N GLY A 249 8.83 21.47 11.12
CA GLY A 249 9.07 20.02 11.34
C GLY A 249 10.31 19.49 10.63
N ILE A 250 11.10 20.35 10.00
CA ILE A 250 12.32 19.98 9.28
C ILE A 250 13.51 20.66 9.92
N THR A 251 14.55 19.89 10.20
CA THR A 251 15.81 20.37 10.74
C THR A 251 16.92 20.01 9.75
N PRO A 252 17.48 20.99 9.03
CA PRO A 252 18.63 20.75 8.17
C PRO A 252 19.90 20.47 9.00
N SER A 253 20.74 19.59 8.50
CA SER A 253 22.08 19.34 9.02
C SER A 253 23.09 20.02 8.07
N GLY A 254 23.91 20.92 8.59
CA GLY A 254 24.72 21.81 7.79
C GLY A 254 23.92 22.90 7.09
N GLU A 255 24.59 23.73 6.32
CA GLU A 255 23.97 24.84 5.61
C GLU A 255 22.94 24.32 4.59
N PHE A 256 21.69 24.74 4.74
CA PHE A 256 20.54 24.31 3.91
C PHE A 256 20.41 22.80 3.71
N GLY A 257 20.93 21.98 4.64
CA GLY A 257 20.82 20.53 4.59
C GLY A 257 21.87 19.83 3.74
N LEU A 258 23.06 20.44 3.58
CA LEU A 258 24.21 19.83 2.91
C LEU A 258 24.55 18.44 3.45
N TYR A 259 24.39 18.25 4.75
CA TYR A 259 24.60 16.96 5.44
C TYR A 259 23.30 16.20 5.75
N GLY A 260 22.23 16.49 5.02
CA GLY A 260 20.93 15.82 5.15
C GLY A 260 19.95 16.55 6.06
N PHE A 261 18.87 15.85 6.42
CA PHE A 261 17.79 16.43 7.22
C PHE A 261 17.25 15.44 8.25
N GLN A 262 16.71 16.00 9.36
CA GLN A 262 15.81 15.31 10.26
C GLN A 262 14.38 15.85 10.09
N ILE A 263 13.44 14.97 9.75
CA ILE A 263 12.04 15.36 9.47
C ILE A 263 11.11 14.76 10.52
N LYS A 264 10.31 15.61 11.17
CA LYS A 264 9.24 15.18 12.08
C LYS A 264 8.00 14.78 11.28
N ILE A 265 7.81 13.48 11.12
CA ILE A 265 6.67 12.88 10.44
C ILE A 265 5.52 12.77 11.43
N GLN A 266 4.42 13.46 11.17
CA GLN A 266 3.18 13.35 11.94
C GLN A 266 1.99 13.74 11.07
N ASN A 267 0.81 13.26 11.44
CA ASN A 267 -0.42 13.61 10.74
C ASN A 267 -0.78 15.07 11.03
N ARG A 268 -1.04 15.84 9.98
CA ARG A 268 -1.49 17.23 10.06
C ARG A 268 -2.64 17.43 9.09
N ASP A 269 -3.67 18.13 9.52
CA ASP A 269 -4.75 18.53 8.62
C ASP A 269 -4.53 19.98 8.18
N PHE A 270 -3.69 20.15 7.16
CA PHE A 270 -3.43 21.46 6.56
C PHE A 270 -4.58 21.97 5.68
N ARG A 271 -5.55 21.11 5.35
CA ARG A 271 -6.68 21.43 4.46
C ARG A 271 -8.00 20.93 5.05
N PRO A 272 -8.42 21.47 6.22
CA PRO A 272 -9.61 21.00 6.93
C PRO A 272 -10.90 21.17 6.11
N GLU A 273 -10.95 22.16 5.21
CA GLU A 273 -12.08 22.43 4.33
C GLU A 273 -12.35 21.33 3.30
N LEU A 274 -11.39 20.47 3.02
CA LEU A 274 -11.56 19.40 2.05
C LEU A 274 -12.29 18.20 2.65
N LYS A 275 -13.40 17.82 2.04
CA LYS A 275 -14.18 16.64 2.45
C LYS A 275 -13.50 15.30 2.08
N ASN A 276 -12.67 15.29 1.03
CA ASN A 276 -12.02 14.07 0.55
C ASN A 276 -10.74 13.74 1.34
N ILE A 277 -10.88 12.91 2.36
CA ILE A 277 -9.78 12.48 3.23
C ILE A 277 -8.68 11.71 2.46
N LYS A 278 -9.06 10.94 1.44
CA LYS A 278 -8.09 10.17 0.62
C LYS A 278 -7.14 11.10 -0.12
N GLY A 279 -7.62 12.29 -0.51
CA GLY A 279 -6.86 13.32 -1.19
C GLY A 279 -5.89 14.08 -0.30
N LYS A 280 -6.22 14.28 0.98
CA LYS A 280 -5.39 15.02 1.94
C LYS A 280 -4.01 14.38 2.18
N GLY A 281 -3.95 13.06 2.17
CA GLY A 281 -2.77 12.29 2.59
C GLY A 281 -2.78 12.03 4.08
N THR A 282 -2.38 10.83 4.48
CA THR A 282 -2.32 10.40 5.89
C THR A 282 -0.95 9.85 6.23
N VAL A 283 -0.52 10.05 7.45
CA VAL A 283 0.69 9.47 8.03
C VAL A 283 0.29 8.28 8.89
N LYS A 284 0.85 7.10 8.59
CA LYS A 284 0.55 5.88 9.34
C LYS A 284 1.14 5.88 10.75
N LYS A 285 2.36 6.43 10.89
CA LYS A 285 3.11 6.41 12.15
C LYS A 285 3.84 7.73 12.36
N ARG A 286 3.76 8.27 13.57
CA ARG A 286 4.57 9.41 14.00
C ARG A 286 5.99 8.93 14.23
N ARG A 287 6.98 9.64 13.66
CA ARG A 287 8.41 9.35 13.85
C ARG A 287 9.28 10.54 13.45
N ARG A 288 10.55 10.47 13.79
CA ARG A 288 11.59 11.24 13.12
C ARG A 288 12.16 10.41 11.99
N GLN A 289 12.39 11.05 10.84
CA GLN A 289 12.93 10.38 9.66
C GLN A 289 14.16 11.14 9.19
N GLY A 290 15.27 10.42 9.05
CA GLY A 290 16.48 10.93 8.41
C GLY A 290 16.31 10.98 6.89
N VAL A 291 16.84 12.03 6.28
CA VAL A 291 17.10 12.12 4.84
C VAL A 291 18.62 12.18 4.69
N PHE A 292 19.17 11.18 4.03
CA PHE A 292 20.62 11.02 3.93
C PHE A 292 21.22 11.88 2.79
N PRO A 293 22.44 12.38 2.95
CA PRO A 293 23.07 13.27 1.96
C PRO A 293 23.78 12.47 0.84
N PHE A 294 23.05 11.58 0.15
CA PHE A 294 23.61 10.85 -1.00
C PHE A 294 24.11 11.78 -2.13
N ASN A 295 23.54 12.98 -2.20
CA ASN A 295 24.04 14.09 -2.99
C ASN A 295 23.69 15.41 -2.28
N GLY A 296 24.60 15.87 -1.43
CA GLY A 296 24.38 17.01 -0.53
C GLY A 296 24.16 18.33 -1.25
N ASP A 297 24.94 18.59 -2.29
CA ASP A 297 24.84 19.85 -3.07
C ASP A 297 23.48 19.96 -3.77
N LEU A 298 22.99 18.85 -4.32
CA LEU A 298 21.67 18.80 -4.93
C LEU A 298 20.56 18.99 -3.89
N LEU A 299 20.68 18.36 -2.72
CA LEU A 299 19.72 18.54 -1.62
C LEU A 299 19.69 19.99 -1.12
N GLN A 300 20.85 20.60 -0.95
CA GLN A 300 21.02 22.00 -0.54
C GLN A 300 20.33 22.93 -1.54
N LEU A 301 20.61 22.77 -2.82
CA LEU A 301 20.01 23.55 -3.91
C LEU A 301 18.48 23.42 -3.91
N LEU A 302 17.98 22.21 -3.84
CA LEU A 302 16.54 21.92 -3.84
C LEU A 302 15.85 22.54 -2.64
N TYR A 303 16.43 22.41 -1.45
CA TYR A 303 15.84 22.95 -0.23
C TYR A 303 15.85 24.47 -0.22
N LYS A 304 17.00 25.10 -0.51
CA LYS A 304 17.13 26.56 -0.60
C LYS A 304 16.12 27.15 -1.58
N THR A 305 16.09 26.63 -2.80
CA THR A 305 15.15 27.06 -3.83
C THR A 305 13.70 26.88 -3.37
N HIS A 306 13.41 25.76 -2.70
CA HIS A 306 12.04 25.44 -2.28
C HIS A 306 11.54 26.39 -1.19
N ILE A 307 12.34 26.66 -0.15
CA ILE A 307 11.93 27.54 0.95
C ILE A 307 11.79 29.00 0.52
N GLU A 308 12.58 29.42 -0.45
CA GLU A 308 12.55 30.79 -1.00
C GLU A 308 11.33 31.00 -1.91
N LYS A 309 11.05 30.05 -2.83
CA LYS A 309 10.08 30.25 -3.92
C LYS A 309 8.67 29.71 -3.64
N TYR A 310 8.51 28.70 -2.74
CA TYR A 310 7.25 27.93 -2.63
C TYR A 310 6.67 27.96 -1.21
N LYS A 311 6.43 29.16 -0.68
CA LYS A 311 5.78 29.35 0.62
C LYS A 311 4.26 29.16 0.48
N ALA A 312 3.63 28.48 1.43
CA ALA A 312 2.18 28.48 1.57
C ALA A 312 1.69 29.88 2.02
N ILE A 313 0.62 30.36 1.39
CA ILE A 313 0.00 31.68 1.67
C ILE A 313 -1.39 31.55 2.28
N ASP A 314 -1.82 30.31 2.57
CA ASP A 314 -3.10 29.97 3.18
C ASP A 314 -3.08 30.00 4.72
N GLY A 315 -2.06 30.60 5.31
CA GLY A 315 -1.86 30.64 6.75
C GLY A 315 -1.34 29.34 7.37
N THR A 316 -1.20 28.27 6.58
CA THR A 316 -0.65 27.01 7.09
C THR A 316 0.88 27.02 7.12
N ASN A 317 1.45 26.19 7.99
CA ASN A 317 2.90 25.98 8.05
C ASN A 317 3.35 24.79 7.17
N ALA A 318 2.63 24.50 6.09
CA ALA A 318 2.97 23.44 5.17
C ALA A 318 4.28 23.74 4.44
N LEU A 319 5.15 22.72 4.31
CA LEU A 319 6.38 22.86 3.51
C LEU A 319 6.03 22.93 2.02
N PHE A 320 5.13 22.08 1.54
CA PHE A 320 4.74 21.98 0.14
C PHE A 320 3.44 22.73 -0.13
N SER A 321 3.46 23.60 -1.15
CA SER A 321 2.29 24.35 -1.61
C SER A 321 1.95 24.03 -3.07
N ASN A 322 0.66 24.11 -3.42
CA ASN A 322 0.15 24.00 -4.78
C ASN A 322 0.35 25.32 -5.56
N ARG A 323 -0.19 25.41 -6.78
CA ARG A 323 -0.09 26.62 -7.62
C ARG A 323 -0.79 27.82 -7.00
N ASP A 324 -1.87 27.59 -6.28
CA ASP A 324 -2.68 28.62 -5.62
C ASP A 324 -2.09 29.04 -4.27
N GLY A 325 -0.88 28.59 -3.94
CA GLY A 325 -0.22 28.86 -2.66
C GLY A 325 -0.85 28.17 -1.45
N LYS A 326 -1.80 27.26 -1.65
CA LYS A 326 -2.39 26.48 -0.56
C LYS A 326 -1.57 25.22 -0.30
N ALA A 327 -1.66 24.71 0.95
CA ALA A 327 -1.00 23.44 1.30
C ALA A 327 -1.32 22.33 0.28
N MET A 328 -0.29 21.62 -0.15
CA MET A 328 -0.39 20.62 -1.22
C MET A 328 -1.09 19.37 -0.74
N GLU A 329 -2.09 18.90 -1.51
CA GLU A 329 -2.76 17.65 -1.28
C GLU A 329 -1.99 16.47 -1.91
N LYS A 330 -2.21 15.28 -1.38
CA LYS A 330 -1.65 14.04 -1.92
C LYS A 330 -2.00 13.85 -3.41
N PHE A 331 -3.25 14.08 -3.82
CA PHE A 331 -3.64 13.91 -5.22
C PHE A 331 -3.00 14.96 -6.14
N THR A 332 -2.81 16.18 -5.66
CA THR A 332 -2.08 17.22 -6.39
C THR A 332 -0.62 16.81 -6.57
N TYR A 333 0.05 16.34 -5.51
CA TYR A 333 1.41 15.82 -5.61
C TYR A 333 1.51 14.66 -6.61
N GLN A 334 0.60 13.69 -6.54
CA GLN A 334 0.57 12.54 -7.46
C GLN A 334 0.34 12.96 -8.92
N ARG A 335 -0.46 14.01 -9.16
CA ARG A 335 -0.68 14.57 -10.50
C ARG A 335 0.60 15.21 -11.04
N GLU A 336 1.29 16.00 -10.23
CA GLU A 336 2.58 16.59 -10.61
C GLU A 336 3.65 15.51 -10.83
N PHE A 337 3.67 14.47 -9.98
CA PHE A 337 4.57 13.32 -10.17
C PHE A 337 4.29 12.57 -11.49
N ARG A 338 3.03 12.45 -11.90
CA ARG A 338 2.71 11.84 -13.19
C ARG A 338 3.24 12.68 -14.36
N LYS A 339 3.20 14.01 -14.25
CA LYS A 339 3.83 14.89 -15.25
C LYS A 339 5.33 14.70 -15.28
N LEU A 340 5.99 14.64 -14.13
CA LEU A 340 7.40 14.32 -14.01
C LEU A 340 7.72 12.99 -14.69
N LYS A 341 7.02 11.94 -14.34
CA LYS A 341 7.20 10.61 -14.94
C LYS A 341 7.14 10.67 -16.46
N ASN A 342 6.07 11.26 -17.01
CA ASN A 342 5.90 11.34 -18.46
C ASN A 342 7.04 12.12 -19.12
N LYS A 343 7.43 13.29 -18.55
CA LYS A 343 8.53 14.08 -19.11
C LYS A 343 9.87 13.36 -19.03
N PHE A 344 10.14 12.67 -17.92
CA PHE A 344 11.36 11.89 -17.76
C PHE A 344 11.44 10.75 -18.80
N LEU A 345 10.36 10.02 -19.00
CA LEU A 345 10.29 8.97 -20.04
C LEU A 345 10.51 9.55 -21.44
N THR A 346 9.90 10.68 -21.76
CA THR A 346 10.13 11.36 -23.05
C THR A 346 11.63 11.69 -23.23
N LEU A 347 12.28 12.27 -22.22
CA LEU A 347 13.71 12.62 -22.30
C LEU A 347 14.61 11.39 -22.49
N LEU A 348 14.28 10.27 -21.85
CA LEU A 348 15.01 9.02 -22.02
C LEU A 348 14.83 8.45 -23.43
N LEU A 349 13.60 8.41 -23.94
CA LEU A 349 13.28 7.86 -25.26
C LEU A 349 13.85 8.71 -26.40
N GLU A 350 13.94 10.03 -26.22
CA GLU A 350 14.51 10.98 -27.19
C GLU A 350 16.04 11.09 -27.08
N SER A 351 16.67 10.42 -26.11
CA SER A 351 18.12 10.49 -25.92
C SER A 351 18.88 9.90 -27.12
N LYS A 352 20.02 10.50 -27.43
CA LYS A 352 20.98 9.96 -28.43
C LYS A 352 21.71 8.72 -27.90
N ASP A 353 21.81 8.57 -26.57
CA ASP A 353 22.45 7.43 -25.91
C ASP A 353 21.51 6.19 -26.01
N PRO A 354 21.98 5.09 -26.65
CA PRO A 354 21.21 3.87 -26.78
C PRO A 354 20.83 3.26 -25.43
N LEU A 355 21.70 3.35 -24.41
CA LEU A 355 21.45 2.82 -23.08
C LEU A 355 20.29 3.55 -22.41
N LEU A 356 20.28 4.90 -22.48
CA LEU A 356 19.18 5.70 -21.93
C LEU A 356 17.85 5.41 -22.63
N ARG A 357 17.86 5.18 -23.96
CA ARG A 357 16.66 4.75 -24.69
C ARG A 357 16.16 3.39 -24.24
N THR A 358 17.06 2.44 -24.00
CA THR A 358 16.69 1.11 -23.49
C THR A 358 16.00 1.23 -22.13
N TYR A 359 16.57 2.00 -21.21
CA TYR A 359 15.91 2.30 -19.93
C TYR A 359 14.54 2.98 -20.12
N GLY A 360 14.44 3.91 -21.09
CA GLY A 360 13.18 4.55 -21.42
C GLY A 360 12.10 3.57 -21.85
N LEU A 361 12.46 2.58 -22.68
CA LEU A 361 11.55 1.52 -23.11
C LEU A 361 11.11 0.62 -21.95
N GLU A 362 12.05 0.15 -21.13
CA GLU A 362 11.78 -0.69 -19.97
C GLU A 362 10.85 0.03 -18.97
N LEU A 363 11.17 1.29 -18.62
CA LEU A 363 10.39 2.07 -17.68
C LEU A 363 9.01 2.48 -18.23
N SER A 364 8.85 2.58 -19.56
CA SER A 364 7.57 2.91 -20.20
C SER A 364 6.63 1.72 -20.24
N SER A 365 7.16 0.50 -20.42
CA SER A 365 6.38 -0.75 -20.40
C SER A 365 5.92 -1.15 -19.00
N ALA A 366 6.55 -0.59 -17.95
CA ALA A 366 6.29 -0.95 -16.58
C ALA A 366 5.35 0.01 -15.85
N LYS A 367 4.64 -0.50 -14.85
CA LYS A 367 3.84 0.33 -13.93
C LYS A 367 4.69 0.78 -12.75
N TRP A 368 4.78 2.10 -12.55
CA TRP A 368 5.42 2.71 -11.39
C TRP A 368 4.80 4.05 -11.01
N SER A 369 4.99 4.45 -9.77
CA SER A 369 4.34 5.61 -9.18
C SER A 369 5.27 6.28 -8.15
N THR A 370 4.74 7.19 -7.33
CA THR A 370 5.49 7.83 -6.22
C THR A 370 6.17 6.86 -5.25
N HIS A 371 5.83 5.57 -5.27
CA HIS A 371 6.51 4.56 -4.46
C HIS A 371 7.92 4.24 -4.94
N ILE A 372 8.27 4.59 -6.19
CA ILE A 372 9.60 4.38 -6.75
C ILE A 372 10.69 5.06 -5.90
N GLY A 373 10.47 6.28 -5.42
CA GLY A 373 11.45 6.98 -4.57
C GLY A 373 11.73 6.23 -3.26
N ARG A 374 10.70 5.60 -2.66
CA ARG A 374 10.91 4.77 -1.47
C ARG A 374 11.65 3.45 -1.79
N GLY A 375 11.45 2.90 -2.97
CA GLY A 375 12.20 1.76 -3.47
C GLY A 375 13.67 2.11 -3.68
N ILE A 376 13.97 3.21 -4.38
CA ILE A 376 15.32 3.77 -4.55
C ILE A 376 16.02 3.89 -3.19
N PHE A 377 15.39 4.55 -2.22
CA PHE A 377 15.92 4.69 -0.86
C PHE A 377 16.23 3.33 -0.23
N SER A 378 15.31 2.37 -0.36
CA SER A 378 15.48 1.04 0.23
C SER A 378 16.70 0.32 -0.36
N ASN A 379 16.90 0.42 -1.67
CA ASN A 379 18.03 -0.21 -2.34
C ASN A 379 19.35 0.51 -2.05
N LEU A 380 19.34 1.85 -1.94
CA LEU A 380 20.52 2.61 -1.49
C LEU A 380 20.95 2.18 -0.08
N ILE A 381 20.01 2.08 0.86
CA ILE A 381 20.32 1.63 2.22
C ILE A 381 20.71 0.15 2.24
N ALA A 382 20.01 -0.71 1.49
CA ALA A 382 20.28 -2.14 1.46
C ALA A 382 21.67 -2.46 0.87
N ALA A 383 22.20 -1.59 0.01
CA ALA A 383 23.56 -1.72 -0.52
C ALA A 383 24.65 -1.63 0.57
N GLU A 384 24.37 -0.88 1.65
CA GLU A 384 25.30 -0.66 2.77
C GLU A 384 24.91 -1.42 4.04
N ALA A 385 23.64 -1.85 4.15
CA ALA A 385 23.11 -2.53 5.33
C ALA A 385 23.70 -3.94 5.47
N THR A 386 24.04 -4.34 6.69
CA THR A 386 24.52 -5.69 7.00
C THR A 386 23.36 -6.65 7.34
N ASN A 387 22.20 -6.14 7.71
CA ASN A 387 21.04 -6.95 8.04
C ASN A 387 19.71 -6.22 7.74
N VAL A 388 18.59 -6.97 7.76
CA VAL A 388 17.26 -6.46 7.45
C VAL A 388 16.77 -5.41 8.44
N LEU A 389 17.21 -5.47 9.70
CA LEU A 389 16.79 -4.53 10.73
C LEU A 389 17.31 -3.12 10.46
N GLN A 390 18.52 -2.98 9.89
CA GLN A 390 19.06 -1.69 9.49
C GLN A 390 18.21 -1.05 8.39
N VAL A 391 17.82 -1.82 7.37
CA VAL A 391 16.92 -1.33 6.31
C VAL A 391 15.55 -0.96 6.89
N MET A 392 14.99 -1.80 7.73
CA MET A 392 13.71 -1.57 8.41
C MET A 392 13.74 -0.29 9.25
N THR A 393 14.78 -0.11 10.05
CA THR A 393 14.96 1.07 10.91
C THR A 393 15.11 2.34 10.09
N ALA A 394 15.96 2.33 9.06
CA ALA A 394 16.15 3.48 8.17
C ALA A 394 14.86 3.89 7.46
N ARG A 395 14.02 2.92 7.09
CA ARG A 395 12.70 3.16 6.47
C ARG A 395 11.60 3.56 7.46
N GLY A 396 11.81 3.32 8.76
CA GLY A 396 10.81 3.50 9.81
C GLY A 396 9.63 2.54 9.65
N ASP A 397 9.88 1.31 9.23
CA ASP A 397 8.89 0.23 9.17
C ASP A 397 8.88 -0.55 10.48
N ASP A 398 7.72 -1.14 10.84
CA ASP A 398 7.55 -1.96 12.05
C ASP A 398 7.70 -3.45 11.78
N ASP A 399 7.62 -3.85 10.49
CA ASP A 399 7.61 -5.23 10.05
C ASP A 399 8.76 -5.45 9.05
N PRO A 400 9.66 -6.41 9.33
CA PRO A 400 10.78 -6.74 8.45
C PRO A 400 10.33 -7.28 7.09
N THR A 401 9.14 -7.88 6.97
CA THR A 401 8.63 -8.50 5.76
C THR A 401 8.64 -7.57 4.56
N SER A 402 8.32 -6.28 4.78
CA SER A 402 8.37 -5.26 3.71
C SER A 402 9.81 -4.91 3.31
N SER A 403 10.79 -5.13 4.17
CA SER A 403 12.20 -4.81 3.95
C SER A 403 12.98 -6.01 3.36
N ILE A 404 12.58 -7.23 3.66
CA ILE A 404 13.19 -8.47 3.14
C ILE A 404 13.20 -8.48 1.61
N ARG A 405 12.11 -8.06 0.98
CA ARG A 405 12.00 -8.01 -0.50
C ARG A 405 13.09 -7.18 -1.16
N TYR A 406 13.59 -6.15 -0.49
CA TYR A 406 14.65 -5.29 -1.02
C TYR A 406 16.04 -5.88 -0.80
N LEU A 407 16.25 -6.72 0.21
CA LEU A 407 17.52 -7.41 0.44
C LEU A 407 17.72 -8.57 -0.54
N ASN A 408 16.65 -9.29 -0.89
CA ASN A 408 16.74 -10.46 -1.76
C ASN A 408 17.13 -10.12 -3.21
N ASN A 409 16.89 -8.88 -3.68
CA ASN A 409 17.11 -8.46 -5.07
C ASN A 409 18.02 -7.23 -5.17
N THR A 410 18.94 -7.04 -4.23
CA THR A 410 19.86 -5.90 -4.29
C THR A 410 21.07 -6.18 -5.16
N ASP A 411 21.62 -5.15 -5.83
CA ASP A 411 22.91 -5.22 -6.52
C ASP A 411 24.05 -5.74 -5.64
N ARG A 412 23.93 -5.53 -4.31
CA ARG A 412 24.88 -6.07 -3.34
C ARG A 412 24.77 -7.58 -3.25
N MET A 413 23.53 -8.12 -3.12
CA MET A 413 23.31 -9.56 -3.07
C MET A 413 23.77 -10.23 -4.38
N LEU A 414 23.45 -9.61 -5.52
CA LEU A 414 23.93 -10.09 -6.82
C LEU A 414 25.45 -10.05 -6.92
N ARG A 415 26.11 -9.01 -6.42
CA ARG A 415 27.58 -8.92 -6.37
C ARG A 415 28.20 -9.94 -5.42
N LEU A 416 27.60 -10.14 -4.22
CA LEU A 416 28.05 -11.17 -3.29
C LEU A 416 27.88 -12.55 -3.88
N LEU A 417 26.74 -12.84 -4.50
CA LEU A 417 26.53 -14.12 -5.19
C LEU A 417 27.52 -14.30 -6.33
N LYS A 418 27.76 -13.28 -7.15
CA LYS A 418 28.76 -13.33 -8.21
C LYS A 418 30.15 -13.54 -7.66
N GLY A 419 30.56 -12.81 -6.61
CA GLY A 419 31.84 -13.03 -5.94
C GLY A 419 31.99 -14.44 -5.40
N ASN A 420 30.96 -14.98 -4.73
CA ASN A 420 30.96 -16.36 -4.26
C ASN A 420 31.03 -17.39 -5.40
N TYR A 421 30.37 -17.13 -6.53
CA TYR A 421 30.49 -17.98 -7.71
C TYR A 421 31.88 -17.90 -8.32
N ASP A 422 32.47 -16.71 -8.40
CA ASP A 422 33.83 -16.52 -8.92
C ASP A 422 34.85 -17.24 -8.01
N ASP A 423 34.74 -17.09 -6.68
CA ASP A 423 35.59 -17.77 -5.70
C ASP A 423 35.42 -19.31 -5.74
N MET A 424 34.17 -19.79 -5.85
CA MET A 424 33.89 -21.20 -5.97
C MET A 424 34.43 -21.78 -7.31
N TYR A 425 34.29 -21.01 -8.39
CA TYR A 425 34.83 -21.40 -9.69
C TYR A 425 36.36 -21.46 -9.66
N MET A 426 37.04 -20.49 -9.05
CA MET A 426 38.47 -20.46 -8.89
C MET A 426 38.98 -21.65 -8.05
N SER A 427 38.32 -21.95 -6.91
CA SER A 427 38.66 -23.11 -6.08
C SER A 427 38.48 -24.45 -6.83
N LEU A 428 37.46 -24.57 -7.69
CA LEU A 428 37.26 -25.73 -8.54
C LEU A 428 38.34 -25.88 -9.63
N LEU A 429 38.86 -24.76 -10.16
CA LEU A 429 39.99 -24.78 -11.11
C LEU A 429 41.28 -25.22 -10.43
N GLU A 430 41.55 -24.72 -9.21
CA GLU A 430 42.72 -25.14 -8.42
C GLU A 430 42.69 -26.65 -8.16
N VAL A 431 41.57 -27.19 -7.66
CA VAL A 431 41.38 -28.64 -7.47
C VAL A 431 41.58 -29.42 -8.77
N LYS A 432 41.07 -28.89 -9.89
CA LYS A 432 41.25 -29.52 -11.20
C LYS A 432 42.71 -29.56 -11.63
N GLU A 433 43.48 -28.52 -11.41
CA GLU A 433 44.90 -28.46 -11.73
C GLU A 433 45.72 -29.40 -10.84
N GLU A 434 45.40 -29.48 -9.52
CA GLU A 434 46.02 -30.45 -8.62
C GLU A 434 45.78 -31.89 -9.08
N VAL A 435 44.52 -32.27 -9.37
CA VAL A 435 44.19 -33.62 -9.86
C VAL A 435 44.87 -33.94 -11.17
N ILE A 436 44.98 -32.99 -12.11
CA ILE A 436 45.68 -33.19 -13.37
C ILE A 436 47.19 -33.37 -13.14
N SER A 437 47.78 -32.63 -12.20
CA SER A 437 49.20 -32.76 -11.86
C SER A 437 49.51 -34.12 -11.21
N GLU A 438 48.68 -34.59 -10.29
CA GLU A 438 48.80 -35.93 -9.70
C GLU A 438 48.66 -37.06 -10.72
N LEU A 439 47.68 -36.95 -11.64
CA LEU A 439 47.51 -37.93 -12.72
C LEU A 439 48.73 -37.99 -13.65
N LYS A 440 49.33 -36.82 -13.94
CA LYS A 440 50.57 -36.74 -14.74
C LYS A 440 51.75 -37.30 -13.99
N LEU A 441 51.90 -37.12 -12.68
CA LEU A 441 52.94 -37.73 -11.85
C LEU A 441 52.80 -39.27 -11.81
N ASN A 442 51.61 -39.75 -11.56
CA ASN A 442 51.30 -41.19 -11.50
C ASN A 442 51.54 -41.87 -12.86
N SER A 443 51.26 -41.18 -13.97
CA SER A 443 51.56 -41.72 -15.32
C SER A 443 53.04 -41.73 -15.65
N ARG A 444 53.87 -40.87 -15.07
CA ARG A 444 55.33 -40.86 -15.23
C ARG A 444 56.02 -41.96 -14.38
N ASN A 445 55.46 -42.23 -13.19
CA ASN A 445 55.99 -43.30 -12.33
C ASN A 445 55.67 -44.66 -12.90
N ARG A 446 54.53 -44.93 -13.49
CA ARG A 446 54.19 -46.18 -14.17
C ARG A 446 55.01 -46.44 -15.41
N LYS A 447 55.60 -45.44 -16.05
CA LYS A 447 56.54 -45.62 -17.19
C LYS A 447 58.01 -45.86 -16.78
N LYS A 448 58.35 -45.84 -15.50
CA LYS A 448 59.63 -46.11 -14.96
C LYS A 448 59.77 -47.55 -14.40
N ASP A 449 58.65 -48.22 -14.22
CA ASP A 449 58.57 -49.59 -13.67
C ASP A 449 58.30 -50.65 -14.76
N ASP A 450 58.16 -50.22 -16.05
CA ASP A 450 58.22 -51.03 -17.26
C ASP A 450 59.61 -50.83 -17.97
#